data_32d78cdca2c9b83726f3379d124d2203
#
_entry.id   32d78cdca2c9b83726f3379d124d2203
#
_cell.length_a   1.000
_cell.length_b   1.000
_cell.length_c   1.000
_cell.angle_alpha   90.00
_cell.angle_beta   90.00
_cell.angle_gamma   90.00
#
_symmetry.space_group_name_H-M   'P 1'
#
loop_
_entity.id
_entity.type
_entity.pdbx_description
1 polymer ?
#
loop_
_entity_poly.entity_id
_entity_poly.type
_entity_poly.pdbx_seq_one_letter_code
_entity_poly.pdbx_strand_id
1 'polypeptide(L)'
;MSLTPEIRDAIDGLLRENRVVLFMKGNRAQPQCGFSAKTVEALDMILPDYEVVDVLKNPEVREGIKAYGNWPTIPQLYVAGELVGGCDIVKEMFDSGELGTLLGVSAPAPGRPPAIRISPAAMDIMQNALEKNPGKAICLRINGSWKHSLSLEATRPGSISVSIAPITIDVDTWSATRADGLSI
;
A
#
# COMPACT_ATOMS: atom_id res chain seq x y z
N MET A 1 -30.07 -5.28 2.09
CA MET A 1 -30.00 -6.72 1.86
C MET A 1 -29.33 -7.35 3.08
N SER A 2 -29.89 -8.44 3.58
CA SER A 2 -29.35 -9.12 4.76
C SER A 2 -28.25 -10.10 4.33
N LEU A 3 -27.28 -10.33 5.18
CA LEU A 3 -26.28 -11.37 5.03
C LEU A 3 -26.98 -12.74 5.09
N THR A 4 -27.06 -13.43 3.96
CA THR A 4 -27.65 -14.78 3.93
C THR A 4 -26.69 -15.81 4.50
N PRO A 5 -27.18 -16.98 4.99
CA PRO A 5 -26.29 -18.05 5.47
C PRO A 5 -25.25 -18.47 4.42
N GLU A 6 -25.65 -18.60 3.16
CA GLU A 6 -24.78 -19.02 2.05
C GLU A 6 -23.64 -18.02 1.82
N ILE A 7 -23.93 -16.71 1.84
CA ILE A 7 -22.91 -15.68 1.70
C ILE A 7 -21.98 -15.64 2.92
N ARG A 8 -22.54 -15.83 4.13
CA ARG A 8 -21.75 -15.93 5.35
C ARG A 8 -20.78 -17.11 5.26
N ASP A 9 -21.27 -18.30 4.91
CA ASP A 9 -20.44 -19.51 4.79
C ASP A 9 -19.34 -19.37 3.73
N ALA A 10 -19.63 -18.68 2.61
CA ALA A 10 -18.65 -18.38 1.58
C ALA A 10 -17.55 -17.42 2.08
N ILE A 11 -17.92 -16.36 2.82
CA ILE A 11 -16.96 -15.43 3.43
C ILE A 11 -16.14 -16.15 4.48
N ASP A 12 -16.76 -16.92 5.38
CA ASP A 12 -16.07 -17.70 6.41
C ASP A 12 -15.08 -18.72 5.80
N GLY A 13 -15.44 -19.34 4.67
CA GLY A 13 -14.55 -20.21 3.91
C GLY A 13 -13.30 -19.47 3.42
N LEU A 14 -13.50 -18.36 2.73
CA LEU A 14 -12.40 -17.51 2.22
C LEU A 14 -11.46 -17.05 3.33
N LEU A 15 -12.02 -16.60 4.46
CA LEU A 15 -11.23 -16.09 5.59
C LEU A 15 -10.48 -17.19 6.35
N ARG A 16 -10.97 -18.44 6.31
CA ARG A 16 -10.27 -19.59 6.89
C ARG A 16 -9.14 -20.11 6.00
N GLU A 17 -9.32 -20.06 4.68
CA GLU A 17 -8.34 -20.54 3.71
C GLU A 17 -7.21 -19.56 3.49
N ASN A 18 -7.47 -18.26 3.70
CA ASN A 18 -6.53 -17.19 3.40
C ASN A 18 -6.29 -16.31 4.62
N ARG A 19 -5.03 -16.20 5.03
CA ARG A 19 -4.65 -15.37 6.18
C ARG A 19 -4.94 -13.89 5.96
N VAL A 20 -4.74 -13.39 4.73
CA VAL A 20 -4.95 -11.98 4.34
C VAL A 20 -5.91 -11.94 3.17
N VAL A 21 -7.05 -11.28 3.36
CA VAL A 21 -8.09 -11.13 2.33
C VAL A 21 -8.47 -9.67 2.20
N LEU A 22 -8.41 -9.16 0.97
CA LEU A 22 -8.86 -7.81 0.64
C LEU A 22 -10.12 -7.86 -0.22
N PHE A 23 -11.24 -7.41 0.34
CA PHE A 23 -12.45 -7.13 -0.44
C PHE A 23 -12.36 -5.73 -1.03
N MET A 24 -12.34 -5.62 -2.36
CA MET A 24 -12.09 -4.35 -3.04
C MET A 24 -12.92 -4.19 -4.33
N LYS A 25 -12.90 -3.01 -4.91
CA LYS A 25 -13.48 -2.74 -6.24
C LYS A 25 -12.39 -2.92 -7.31
N GLY A 26 -12.61 -3.87 -8.23
CA GLY A 26 -11.64 -4.32 -9.21
C GLY A 26 -10.69 -5.37 -8.64
N ASN A 27 -9.51 -5.48 -9.21
CA ASN A 27 -8.49 -6.42 -8.77
C ASN A 27 -7.16 -5.69 -8.48
N ARG A 28 -6.17 -6.45 -7.99
CA ARG A 28 -4.85 -5.93 -7.61
C ARG A 28 -4.13 -5.21 -8.75
N ALA A 29 -4.24 -5.73 -10.00
CA ALA A 29 -3.60 -5.13 -11.16
C ALA A 29 -4.37 -3.92 -11.72
N GLN A 30 -5.70 -3.90 -11.52
CA GLN A 30 -6.61 -2.88 -12.04
C GLN A 30 -7.65 -2.50 -10.97
N PRO A 31 -7.28 -1.75 -9.91
CA PRO A 31 -8.23 -1.23 -8.95
C PRO A 31 -9.20 -0.25 -9.63
N GLN A 32 -10.51 -0.40 -9.37
CA GLN A 32 -11.55 0.46 -9.96
C GLN A 32 -12.07 1.53 -8.97
N CYS A 33 -11.28 1.85 -7.96
CA CYS A 33 -11.59 2.88 -6.97
C CYS A 33 -10.29 3.38 -6.34
N GLY A 34 -10.17 4.71 -6.15
CA GLY A 34 -8.98 5.31 -5.55
C GLY A 34 -8.66 4.79 -4.13
N PHE A 35 -9.69 4.50 -3.33
CA PHE A 35 -9.49 3.89 -2.00
C PHE A 35 -8.96 2.46 -2.10
N SER A 36 -9.50 1.66 -3.03
CA SER A 36 -8.98 0.31 -3.30
C SER A 36 -7.53 0.34 -3.78
N ALA A 37 -7.20 1.28 -4.68
CA ALA A 37 -5.84 1.44 -5.19
C ALA A 37 -4.83 1.77 -4.07
N LYS A 38 -5.17 2.68 -3.17
CA LYS A 38 -4.31 3.05 -2.02
C LYS A 38 -4.12 1.89 -1.05
N THR A 39 -5.16 1.07 -0.83
CA THR A 39 -5.06 -0.11 0.03
C THR A 39 -4.16 -1.18 -0.60
N VAL A 40 -4.32 -1.43 -1.91
CA VAL A 40 -3.43 -2.32 -2.66
C VAL A 40 -1.99 -1.82 -2.60
N GLU A 41 -1.75 -0.52 -2.82
CA GLU A 41 -0.42 0.07 -2.74
C GLU A 41 0.24 -0.21 -1.38
N ALA A 42 -0.46 0.01 -0.27
CA ALA A 42 0.06 -0.23 1.06
C ALA A 42 0.39 -1.73 1.31
N LEU A 43 -0.50 -2.64 0.89
CA LEU A 43 -0.27 -4.08 1.03
C LEU A 43 0.86 -4.58 0.14
N ASP A 44 0.94 -4.12 -1.11
CA ASP A 44 1.98 -4.49 -2.08
C ASP A 44 3.38 -4.05 -1.65
N MET A 45 3.49 -3.03 -0.79
CA MET A 45 4.75 -2.64 -0.17
C MET A 45 5.29 -3.71 0.79
N ILE A 46 4.41 -4.43 1.47
CA ILE A 46 4.75 -5.36 2.56
C ILE A 46 4.70 -6.81 2.09
N LEU A 47 3.62 -7.20 1.40
CA LEU A 47 3.34 -8.57 1.03
C LEU A 47 3.57 -8.83 -0.45
N PRO A 48 4.20 -9.96 -0.82
CA PRO A 48 4.32 -10.38 -2.21
C PRO A 48 2.97 -10.87 -2.76
N ASP A 49 2.12 -11.46 -1.91
CA ASP A 49 0.84 -12.03 -2.31
C ASP A 49 -0.19 -12.02 -1.17
N TYR A 50 -1.47 -11.95 -1.53
CA TYR A 50 -2.63 -12.02 -0.65
C TYR A 50 -3.90 -12.23 -1.48
N GLU A 51 -4.96 -12.75 -0.87
CA GLU A 51 -6.23 -12.99 -1.57
C GLU A 51 -7.00 -11.71 -1.82
N VAL A 52 -7.57 -11.58 -3.01
CA VAL A 52 -8.36 -10.41 -3.42
C VAL A 52 -9.72 -10.81 -3.97
N VAL A 53 -10.76 -10.25 -3.37
CA VAL A 53 -12.14 -10.44 -3.81
C VAL A 53 -12.66 -9.17 -4.49
N ASP A 54 -12.92 -9.27 -5.79
CA ASP A 54 -13.54 -8.17 -6.55
C ASP A 54 -15.06 -8.15 -6.30
N VAL A 55 -15.47 -7.24 -5.41
CA VAL A 55 -16.90 -7.11 -5.03
C VAL A 55 -17.78 -6.53 -6.14
N LEU A 56 -17.21 -6.03 -7.24
CA LEU A 56 -18.00 -5.57 -8.39
C LEU A 56 -18.52 -6.73 -9.23
N LYS A 57 -17.86 -7.89 -9.16
CA LYS A 57 -18.29 -9.09 -9.86
C LYS A 57 -19.43 -9.83 -9.17
N ASN A 58 -19.61 -9.60 -7.87
CA ASN A 58 -20.67 -10.25 -7.08
C ASN A 58 -21.35 -9.24 -6.15
N PRO A 59 -22.51 -8.69 -6.55
CA PRO A 59 -23.27 -7.74 -5.73
C PRO A 59 -23.73 -8.31 -4.39
N GLU A 60 -23.99 -9.62 -4.30
CA GLU A 60 -24.39 -10.26 -3.06
C GLU A 60 -23.23 -10.31 -2.05
N VAL A 61 -22.03 -10.66 -2.51
CA VAL A 61 -20.82 -10.61 -1.68
C VAL A 61 -20.53 -9.17 -1.26
N ARG A 62 -20.74 -8.18 -2.15
CA ARG A 62 -20.53 -6.76 -1.84
C ARG A 62 -21.40 -6.28 -0.68
N GLU A 63 -22.67 -6.63 -0.69
CA GLU A 63 -23.59 -6.24 0.40
C GLU A 63 -23.39 -7.14 1.62
N GLY A 64 -23.13 -8.42 1.40
CA GLY A 64 -22.85 -9.41 2.46
C GLY A 64 -21.64 -9.05 3.30
N ILE A 65 -20.53 -8.66 2.69
CA ILE A 65 -19.30 -8.32 3.44
C ILE A 65 -19.46 -7.07 4.30
N LYS A 66 -20.28 -6.11 3.88
CA LYS A 66 -20.60 -4.93 4.70
C LYS A 66 -21.38 -5.30 5.96
N ALA A 67 -22.34 -6.22 5.81
CA ALA A 67 -23.13 -6.72 6.93
C ALA A 67 -22.29 -7.67 7.81
N TYR A 68 -21.41 -8.49 7.22
CA TYR A 68 -20.52 -9.41 7.92
C TYR A 68 -19.57 -8.68 8.88
N GLY A 69 -18.86 -7.67 8.39
CA GLY A 69 -17.92 -6.88 9.19
C GLY A 69 -18.58 -5.73 9.97
N ASN A 70 -19.91 -5.55 9.84
CA ASN A 70 -20.58 -4.33 10.31
C ASN A 70 -19.85 -3.05 9.88
N TRP A 71 -19.36 -3.02 8.63
CA TRP A 71 -18.54 -1.96 8.07
C TRP A 71 -19.11 -1.51 6.72
N PRO A 72 -19.56 -0.25 6.56
CA PRO A 72 -20.40 0.14 5.43
C PRO A 72 -19.65 0.36 4.11
N THR A 73 -18.33 0.47 4.15
CA THR A 73 -17.52 0.89 3.00
C THR A 73 -16.62 -0.21 2.46
N ILE A 74 -16.17 -0.06 1.22
CA ILE A 74 -15.17 -0.88 0.53
C ILE A 74 -14.01 0.06 0.12
N PRO A 75 -12.75 -0.35 0.29
CA PRO A 75 -12.26 -1.69 0.60
C PRO A 75 -12.41 -2.09 2.07
N GLN A 76 -12.30 -3.41 2.34
CA GLN A 76 -12.19 -4.01 3.68
C GLN A 76 -11.05 -5.01 3.69
N LEU A 77 -10.11 -4.83 4.61
CA LEU A 77 -9.00 -5.75 4.85
C LEU A 77 -9.33 -6.66 6.02
N TYR A 78 -9.14 -7.97 5.83
CA TYR A 78 -9.21 -8.98 6.87
C TYR A 78 -7.85 -9.66 7.03
N VAL A 79 -7.44 -9.88 8.28
CA VAL A 79 -6.22 -10.61 8.63
C VAL A 79 -6.56 -11.66 9.66
N ALA A 80 -6.23 -12.91 9.39
CA ALA A 80 -6.53 -14.07 10.24
C ALA A 80 -8.03 -14.16 10.63
N GLY A 81 -8.92 -13.80 9.70
CA GLY A 81 -10.38 -13.84 9.89
C GLY A 81 -10.97 -12.59 10.54
N GLU A 82 -10.16 -11.66 11.02
CA GLU A 82 -10.63 -10.45 11.70
C GLU A 82 -10.59 -9.22 10.79
N LEU A 83 -11.62 -8.37 10.87
CA LEU A 83 -11.66 -7.11 10.15
C LEU A 83 -10.63 -6.14 10.72
N VAL A 84 -9.68 -5.73 9.90
CA VAL A 84 -8.71 -4.68 10.23
C VAL A 84 -9.33 -3.30 10.02
N GLY A 85 -9.97 -3.10 8.87
CA GLY A 85 -10.63 -1.85 8.52
C GLY A 85 -10.63 -1.54 7.04
N GLY A 86 -10.96 -0.27 6.72
CA GLY A 86 -10.96 0.27 5.37
C GLY A 86 -9.64 0.96 5.01
N CYS A 87 -9.64 1.69 3.89
CA CYS A 87 -8.46 2.37 3.34
C CYS A 87 -7.73 3.26 4.36
N ASP A 88 -8.46 4.05 5.14
CA ASP A 88 -7.84 5.03 6.03
C ASP A 88 -7.11 4.34 7.18
N ILE A 89 -7.71 3.30 7.78
CA ILE A 89 -7.08 2.47 8.82
C ILE A 89 -5.84 1.76 8.29
N VAL A 90 -5.94 1.12 7.12
CA VAL A 90 -4.80 0.42 6.49
C VAL A 90 -3.65 1.39 6.21
N LYS A 91 -3.97 2.60 5.73
CA LYS A 91 -2.98 3.63 5.48
C LYS A 91 -2.30 4.11 6.76
N GLU A 92 -3.07 4.38 7.82
CA GLU A 92 -2.55 4.80 9.12
C GLU A 92 -1.62 3.74 9.70
N MET A 93 -2.04 2.47 9.71
CA MET A 93 -1.23 1.35 10.16
C MET A 93 0.04 1.14 9.30
N PHE A 94 -0.04 1.41 8.00
CA PHE A 94 1.14 1.38 7.12
C PHE A 94 2.12 2.50 7.49
N ASP A 95 1.63 3.72 7.67
CA ASP A 95 2.44 4.90 7.98
C ASP A 95 3.06 4.79 9.39
N SER A 96 2.39 4.15 10.36
CA SER A 96 2.93 3.87 11.72
C SER A 96 3.85 2.64 11.79
N GLY A 97 3.82 1.77 10.78
CA GLY A 97 4.53 0.48 10.77
C GLY A 97 3.77 -0.67 11.44
N GLU A 98 2.60 -0.41 12.03
CA GLU A 98 1.78 -1.43 12.69
C GLU A 98 1.25 -2.49 11.70
N LEU A 99 0.99 -2.08 10.44
CA LEU A 99 0.52 -3.01 9.42
C LEU A 99 1.52 -4.15 9.18
N GLY A 100 2.81 -3.85 9.11
CA GLY A 100 3.86 -4.86 9.00
C GLY A 100 3.84 -5.83 10.17
N THR A 101 3.75 -5.32 11.38
CA THR A 101 3.66 -6.13 12.61
C THR A 101 2.44 -7.06 12.59
N LEU A 102 1.26 -6.54 12.24
CA LEU A 102 0.03 -7.31 12.12
C LEU A 102 0.14 -8.42 11.07
N LEU A 103 0.78 -8.12 9.94
CA LEU A 103 1.01 -9.06 8.86
C LEU A 103 2.14 -10.07 9.17
N GLY A 104 2.85 -9.90 10.30
CA GLY A 104 3.97 -10.74 10.70
C GLY A 104 5.24 -10.51 9.86
N VAL A 105 5.35 -9.33 9.26
CA VAL A 105 6.50 -8.92 8.46
C VAL A 105 7.14 -7.71 9.12
N SER A 106 8.32 -7.89 9.68
CA SER A 106 9.06 -6.78 10.31
C SER A 106 9.51 -5.79 9.23
N ALA A 107 9.29 -4.50 9.49
CA ALA A 107 9.91 -3.48 8.66
C ALA A 107 11.43 -3.67 8.70
N PRO A 108 12.12 -3.56 7.57
CA PRO A 108 13.58 -3.61 7.55
C PRO A 108 14.12 -2.52 8.49
N ALA A 109 15.15 -2.86 9.27
CA ALA A 109 15.84 -1.85 10.07
C ALA A 109 16.36 -0.73 9.15
N PRO A 110 16.35 0.54 9.59
CA PRO A 110 16.95 1.63 8.83
C PRO A 110 18.40 1.27 8.51
N GLY A 111 18.66 0.99 7.25
CA GLY A 111 19.99 0.61 6.77
C GLY A 111 20.78 1.83 6.28
N ARG A 112 21.93 1.56 5.67
CA ARG A 112 22.67 2.58 4.92
C ARG A 112 21.75 3.14 3.81
N PRO A 113 21.78 4.47 3.55
CA PRO A 113 21.07 5.04 2.40
C PRO A 113 21.40 4.27 1.11
N PRO A 114 20.41 3.89 0.30
CA PRO A 114 20.65 3.16 -0.94
C PRO A 114 21.41 4.02 -1.95
N ALA A 115 22.23 3.40 -2.78
CA ALA A 115 22.91 4.07 -3.88
C ALA A 115 21.93 4.24 -5.06
N ILE A 116 21.45 5.45 -5.28
CA ILE A 116 20.54 5.78 -6.37
C ILE A 116 21.25 6.69 -7.37
N ARG A 117 21.09 6.43 -8.65
CA ARG A 117 21.58 7.26 -9.74
C ARG A 117 20.42 7.97 -10.41
N ILE A 118 20.59 9.24 -10.72
CA ILE A 118 19.57 10.05 -11.41
C ILE A 118 20.18 10.57 -12.70
N SER A 119 19.49 10.39 -13.82
CA SER A 119 19.91 10.98 -15.09
C SER A 119 19.80 12.51 -15.05
N PRO A 120 20.59 13.25 -15.84
CA PRO A 120 20.50 14.72 -15.89
C PRO A 120 19.07 15.21 -16.21
N ALA A 121 18.39 14.56 -17.14
CA ALA A 121 17.02 14.93 -17.51
C ALA A 121 16.03 14.73 -16.36
N ALA A 122 16.14 13.62 -15.61
CA ALA A 122 15.30 13.37 -14.44
C ALA A 122 15.62 14.36 -13.31
N MET A 123 16.90 14.71 -13.13
CA MET A 123 17.33 15.71 -12.17
C MET A 123 16.67 17.07 -12.42
N ASP A 124 16.69 17.55 -13.67
CA ASP A 124 16.06 18.83 -14.05
C ASP A 124 14.55 18.82 -13.77
N ILE A 125 13.87 17.72 -14.06
CA ILE A 125 12.44 17.58 -13.79
C ILE A 125 12.16 17.63 -12.28
N MET A 126 12.95 16.92 -11.48
CA MET A 126 12.80 16.85 -10.03
C MET A 126 13.08 18.21 -9.36
N GLN A 127 14.11 18.93 -9.78
CA GLN A 127 14.40 20.27 -9.29
C GLN A 127 13.26 21.24 -9.58
N ASN A 128 12.80 21.30 -10.83
CA ASN A 128 11.67 22.14 -11.22
C ASN A 128 10.39 21.80 -10.42
N ALA A 129 10.19 20.52 -10.11
CA ALA A 129 9.05 20.07 -9.32
C ALA A 129 9.15 20.54 -7.85
N LEU A 130 10.34 20.49 -7.24
CA LEU A 130 10.59 20.98 -5.88
C LEU A 130 10.46 22.51 -5.79
N GLU A 131 10.98 23.25 -6.74
CA GLU A 131 10.85 24.72 -6.78
C GLU A 131 9.39 25.18 -6.80
N LYS A 132 8.53 24.47 -7.54
CA LYS A 132 7.09 24.75 -7.63
C LYS A 132 6.28 24.27 -6.43
N ASN A 133 6.86 23.46 -5.57
CA ASN A 133 6.18 22.83 -4.41
C ASN A 133 7.02 22.98 -3.13
N PRO A 134 7.19 24.20 -2.60
CA PRO A 134 8.00 24.43 -1.41
C PRO A 134 7.43 23.65 -0.22
N GLY A 135 8.31 23.03 0.57
CA GLY A 135 7.98 22.21 1.73
C GLY A 135 7.60 20.76 1.42
N LYS A 136 7.68 20.35 0.14
CA LYS A 136 7.57 18.94 -0.24
C LYS A 136 8.93 18.34 -0.54
N ALA A 137 9.00 17.01 -0.45
CA ALA A 137 10.16 16.19 -0.82
C ALA A 137 9.79 15.27 -1.99
N ILE A 138 10.80 14.86 -2.76
CA ILE A 138 10.66 13.75 -3.71
C ILE A 138 10.64 12.46 -2.88
N CYS A 139 9.55 11.72 -2.94
CA CYS A 139 9.41 10.43 -2.27
C CYS A 139 9.50 9.29 -3.28
N LEU A 140 10.45 8.38 -3.07
CA LEU A 140 10.59 7.15 -3.86
C LEU A 140 9.92 6.00 -3.13
N ARG A 141 9.07 5.27 -3.85
CA ARG A 141 8.50 4.01 -3.39
C ARG A 141 8.77 2.90 -4.38
N ILE A 142 9.12 1.72 -3.85
CA ILE A 142 9.35 0.50 -4.62
C ILE A 142 8.56 -0.62 -3.95
N ASN A 143 7.51 -1.09 -4.61
CA ASN A 143 6.65 -2.15 -4.07
C ASN A 143 7.29 -3.56 -4.17
N GLY A 144 6.62 -4.56 -3.61
CA GLY A 144 7.08 -5.95 -3.62
C GLY A 144 7.20 -6.58 -5.03
N SER A 145 6.57 -5.98 -6.03
CA SER A 145 6.68 -6.35 -7.46
C SER A 145 7.76 -5.56 -8.21
N TRP A 146 8.63 -4.84 -7.50
CA TRP A 146 9.70 -4.01 -8.05
C TRP A 146 9.22 -2.85 -8.94
N LYS A 147 7.95 -2.48 -8.85
CA LYS A 147 7.46 -1.25 -9.47
C LYS A 147 7.83 -0.07 -8.60
N HIS A 148 8.46 0.93 -9.21
CA HIS A 148 8.82 2.16 -8.52
C HIS A 148 7.89 3.32 -8.93
N SER A 149 7.70 4.24 -8.01
CA SER A 149 6.98 5.49 -8.23
C SER A 149 7.68 6.63 -7.52
N LEU A 150 7.60 7.82 -8.10
CA LEU A 150 8.07 9.06 -7.52
C LEU A 150 6.86 9.98 -7.29
N SER A 151 6.79 10.57 -6.11
CA SER A 151 5.74 11.51 -5.74
C SER A 151 6.32 12.69 -5.00
N LEU A 152 5.56 13.82 -4.98
CA LEU A 152 5.86 15.00 -4.18
C LEU A 152 4.96 14.98 -2.95
N GLU A 153 5.53 14.68 -1.79
CA GLU A 153 4.81 14.57 -0.53
C GLU A 153 5.54 15.33 0.59
N ALA A 154 4.89 15.51 1.72
CA ALA A 154 5.61 15.91 2.94
C ALA A 154 6.53 14.77 3.40
N THR A 155 7.71 15.12 3.90
CA THR A 155 8.64 14.15 4.51
C THR A 155 7.95 13.38 5.62
N ARG A 156 8.10 12.08 5.63
CA ARG A 156 7.48 11.19 6.63
C ARG A 156 8.47 10.88 7.75
N PRO A 157 8.01 10.81 9.00
CA PRO A 157 8.84 10.29 10.08
C PRO A 157 9.36 8.89 9.75
N GLY A 158 10.66 8.66 9.94
CA GLY A 158 11.29 7.35 9.70
C GLY A 158 11.70 7.07 8.25
N SER A 159 11.47 8.00 7.30
CA SER A 159 12.04 7.88 5.96
C SER A 159 13.56 8.06 5.98
N ILE A 160 14.23 7.44 5.03
CA ILE A 160 15.68 7.54 4.80
C ILE A 160 15.90 8.59 3.74
N SER A 161 16.60 9.66 4.10
CA SER A 161 16.95 10.73 3.15
C SER A 161 18.22 10.38 2.38
N VAL A 162 18.10 10.27 1.06
CA VAL A 162 19.22 10.02 0.14
C VAL A 162 19.61 11.32 -0.54
N SER A 163 20.78 11.84 -0.19
CA SER A 163 21.30 13.09 -0.79
C SER A 163 21.96 12.79 -2.12
N ILE A 164 21.43 13.39 -3.20
CA ILE A 164 21.97 13.33 -4.55
C ILE A 164 22.00 14.77 -5.06
N ALA A 165 23.12 15.46 -4.79
CA ALA A 165 23.21 16.90 -5.05
C ALA A 165 22.71 17.27 -6.48
N PRO A 166 21.85 18.30 -6.61
CA PRO A 166 21.45 19.27 -5.59
C PRO A 166 20.13 18.93 -4.85
N ILE A 167 19.57 17.74 -5.02
CA ILE A 167 18.31 17.32 -4.39
C ILE A 167 18.50 16.26 -3.31
N THR A 168 17.46 16.05 -2.52
CA THR A 168 17.32 14.92 -1.60
C THR A 168 16.06 14.13 -1.94
N ILE A 169 16.15 12.82 -1.92
CA ILE A 169 15.03 11.90 -2.11
C ILE A 169 14.74 11.23 -0.79
N ASP A 170 13.48 11.22 -0.37
CA ASP A 170 13.02 10.46 0.78
C ASP A 170 12.56 9.07 0.33
N VAL A 171 13.06 8.05 1.01
CA VAL A 171 12.77 6.65 0.71
C VAL A 171 12.25 5.98 1.97
N ASP A 172 11.10 5.34 1.93
CA ASP A 172 10.64 4.55 3.07
C ASP A 172 11.54 3.31 3.31
N THR A 173 11.48 2.73 4.50
CA THR A 173 12.37 1.62 4.87
C THR A 173 12.20 0.37 4.00
N TRP A 174 10.98 0.11 3.52
CA TRP A 174 10.70 -1.02 2.62
C TRP A 174 11.31 -0.79 1.23
N SER A 175 11.14 0.42 0.70
CA SER A 175 11.69 0.82 -0.60
C SER A 175 13.21 0.89 -0.56
N ALA A 176 13.79 1.33 0.55
CA ALA A 176 15.25 1.47 0.69
C ALA A 176 15.98 0.13 0.50
N THR A 177 15.41 -0.98 0.94
CA THR A 177 16.00 -2.32 0.71
C THR A 177 15.97 -2.76 -0.75
N ARG A 178 15.13 -2.11 -1.57
CA ARG A 178 14.95 -2.41 -3.00
C ARG A 178 15.58 -1.36 -3.92
N ALA A 179 15.99 -0.23 -3.36
CA ALA A 179 16.47 0.92 -4.13
C ALA A 179 17.97 0.90 -4.44
N ASP A 180 18.76 -0.01 -3.86
CA ASP A 180 20.21 -0.03 -4.05
C ASP A 180 20.55 -0.38 -5.50
N GLY A 181 21.33 0.51 -6.14
CA GLY A 181 21.69 0.38 -7.55
C GLY A 181 20.63 0.90 -8.55
N LEU A 182 19.48 1.44 -8.07
CA LEU A 182 18.45 1.99 -8.95
C LEU A 182 19.00 3.15 -9.79
N SER A 183 18.61 3.18 -11.07
CA SER A 183 18.87 4.29 -11.99
C SER A 183 17.54 4.89 -12.48
N ILE A 184 17.38 6.19 -12.36
CA ILE A 184 16.18 6.97 -12.72
C ILE A 184 16.51 7.93 -13.87
#